data_1464e961f3594cf259d1fb7294a872ed
#
_entry.id   1464e961f3594cf259d1fb7294a872ed
#
_cell.length_a   1.000
_cell.length_b   1.000
_cell.length_c   1.000
_cell.angle_alpha   90.00
_cell.angle_beta   90.00
_cell.angle_gamma   90.00
#
_symmetry.space_group_name_H-M   'P 1'
#
loop_
_entity.id
_entity.type
_entity.pdbx_description
1 polymer ?
#
loop_
_entity_poly.entity_id
_entity_poly.type
_entity_poly.pdbx_seq_one_letter_code
_entity_poly.pdbx_strand_id
1 'polypeptide(L)'
;LWGINTRVTDILRDEKELALYRKAGLIHVSLGTEAAAQLQLDRFHKETTVAQNKKAIELLRKNGIVVEAQFIVGLENETAQTLEETYQMARDWKPDLANWSMYTPWPFSDLFRELGDKVEIFDFEKYNFVTPIIKPEAMDRTELLDRVMNNYRRFYMHKALFSYPWAGTGERRRYLLGCLKAFLKSGFERKFYDLGRVNYWGPQSKSKVDFKFETTRQR
;
A
#
# COMPACT_ATOMS: atom_id res chain seq x y z
N LEU A 1 24.15 1.34 0.49
CA LEU A 1 22.78 1.86 0.40
C LEU A 1 21.84 1.04 1.27
N TRP A 2 20.84 1.68 1.87
CA TRP A 2 19.84 1.05 2.72
C TRP A 2 18.47 1.69 2.51
N GLY A 3 17.40 1.02 2.98
CA GLY A 3 16.02 1.48 2.92
C GLY A 3 15.31 1.20 4.24
N ILE A 4 14.21 1.92 4.49
CA ILE A 4 13.37 1.76 5.68
C ILE A 4 11.88 1.82 5.34
N ASN A 5 11.08 1.25 6.23
CA ASN A 5 9.66 1.53 6.33
C ASN A 5 9.44 2.47 7.52
N THR A 6 8.70 3.54 7.34
CA THR A 6 8.45 4.51 8.40
C THR A 6 7.13 5.25 8.24
N ARG A 7 6.78 6.05 9.23
CA ARG A 7 5.57 6.87 9.27
C ARG A 7 5.82 8.26 8.69
N VAL A 8 4.76 8.89 8.24
CA VAL A 8 4.77 10.29 7.78
C VAL A 8 5.25 11.23 8.88
N THR A 9 4.81 11.02 10.11
CA THR A 9 5.21 11.82 11.29
C THR A 9 6.70 11.80 11.54
N ASP A 10 7.38 10.67 11.31
CA ASP A 10 8.83 10.57 11.50
C ASP A 10 9.58 11.41 10.46
N ILE A 11 9.14 11.36 9.20
CA ILE A 11 9.75 12.16 8.13
C ILE A 11 9.57 13.67 8.38
N LEU A 12 8.41 14.07 8.89
CA LEU A 12 8.15 15.47 9.21
C LEU A 12 8.96 15.93 10.42
N ARG A 13 9.09 15.07 11.44
CA ARG A 13 9.94 15.34 12.62
C ARG A 13 11.41 15.52 12.23
N ASP A 14 11.91 14.62 11.39
CA ASP A 14 13.34 14.55 11.01
C ASP A 14 13.64 15.33 9.72
N GLU A 15 12.82 16.34 9.37
CA GLU A 15 12.97 17.13 8.14
C GLU A 15 14.39 17.66 7.94
N LYS A 16 15.06 18.12 9.02
CA LYS A 16 16.40 18.69 8.97
C LYS A 16 17.52 17.66 8.81
N GLU A 17 17.25 16.43 9.23
CA GLU A 17 18.20 15.30 9.24
C GLU A 17 18.17 14.49 7.93
N LEU A 18 17.16 14.67 7.08
CA LEU A 18 17.00 13.89 5.84
C LEU A 18 18.22 13.97 4.91
N ALA A 19 18.86 15.12 4.82
CA ALA A 19 20.09 15.29 4.05
C ALA A 19 21.25 14.44 4.63
N LEU A 20 21.35 14.34 5.97
CA LEU A 20 22.32 13.49 6.65
C LEU A 20 22.02 12.01 6.42
N TYR A 21 20.75 11.60 6.54
CA TYR A 21 20.33 10.23 6.25
C TYR A 21 20.67 9.83 4.80
N ARG A 22 20.43 10.74 3.85
CA ARG A 22 20.82 10.51 2.44
C ARG A 22 22.32 10.36 2.27
N LYS A 23 23.12 11.21 2.93
CA LYS A 23 24.59 11.12 2.93
C LYS A 23 25.07 9.81 3.56
N ALA A 24 24.39 9.32 4.59
CA ALA A 24 24.67 8.03 5.23
C ALA A 24 24.20 6.81 4.39
N GLY A 25 23.62 7.03 3.21
CA GLY A 25 23.26 5.98 2.26
C GLY A 25 21.79 5.60 2.23
N LEU A 26 20.88 6.32 2.91
CA LEU A 26 19.45 6.11 2.78
C LEU A 26 19.01 6.42 1.35
N ILE A 27 18.55 5.40 0.62
CA ILE A 27 18.13 5.54 -0.78
C ILE A 27 16.63 5.37 -0.96
N HIS A 28 15.97 4.60 -0.11
CA HIS A 28 14.56 4.24 -0.26
C HIS A 28 13.81 4.33 1.07
N VAL A 29 12.64 4.95 1.04
CA VAL A 29 11.69 4.99 2.14
C VAL A 29 10.35 4.48 1.64
N SER A 30 9.87 3.39 2.24
CA SER A 30 8.48 2.95 2.13
C SER A 30 7.66 3.68 3.19
N LEU A 31 6.78 4.56 2.74
CA LEU A 31 6.06 5.52 3.56
C LEU A 31 4.60 5.10 3.75
N GLY A 32 4.20 4.89 4.98
CA GLY A 32 2.80 4.59 5.34
C GLY A 32 1.91 5.82 5.15
N THR A 33 1.42 6.01 3.94
CA THR A 33 0.45 7.09 3.61
C THR A 33 -0.99 6.64 3.83
N GLU A 34 -1.21 5.33 3.79
CA GLU A 34 -2.41 4.56 4.09
C GLU A 34 -3.61 4.89 3.21
N ALA A 35 -4.07 6.15 3.21
CA ALA A 35 -5.27 6.53 2.48
C ALA A 35 -5.16 7.89 1.81
N ALA A 36 -5.94 8.03 0.75
CA ALA A 36 -6.09 9.26 0.00
C ALA A 36 -7.11 10.22 0.64
N ALA A 37 -8.12 9.70 1.33
CA ALA A 37 -9.16 10.50 1.96
C ALA A 37 -8.93 10.66 3.48
N GLN A 38 -9.16 11.87 3.99
CA GLN A 38 -9.01 12.16 5.42
C GLN A 38 -9.90 11.25 6.27
N LEU A 39 -11.13 10.99 5.84
CA LEU A 39 -12.06 10.10 6.54
C LEU A 39 -11.50 8.68 6.74
N GLN A 40 -10.73 8.17 5.77
CA GLN A 40 -10.09 6.85 5.90
C GLN A 40 -8.86 6.91 6.81
N LEU A 41 -8.08 8.01 6.78
CA LEU A 41 -6.99 8.22 7.73
C LEU A 41 -7.51 8.24 9.18
N ASP A 42 -8.61 8.94 9.41
CA ASP A 42 -9.26 9.02 10.73
C ASP A 42 -9.76 7.63 11.18
N ARG A 43 -10.34 6.85 10.27
CA ARG A 43 -10.77 5.46 10.54
C ARG A 43 -9.60 4.54 10.91
N PHE A 44 -8.43 4.74 10.32
CA PHE A 44 -7.22 4.01 10.67
C PHE A 44 -6.49 4.60 11.89
N HIS A 45 -7.10 5.56 12.59
CA HIS A 45 -6.49 6.27 13.71
C HIS A 45 -5.09 6.82 13.39
N LYS A 46 -4.93 7.32 12.15
CA LYS A 46 -3.68 7.94 11.73
C LYS A 46 -3.67 9.40 12.16
N GLU A 47 -2.69 9.76 12.96
CA GLU A 47 -2.46 11.13 13.43
C GLU A 47 -1.83 12.01 12.34
N THR A 48 -2.25 11.83 11.07
CA THR A 48 -1.71 12.53 9.91
C THR A 48 -2.83 13.06 9.02
N THR A 49 -2.54 14.13 8.30
CA THR A 49 -3.42 14.69 7.29
C THR A 49 -2.94 14.39 5.88
N VAL A 50 -3.85 14.48 4.91
CA VAL A 50 -3.55 14.37 3.47
C VAL A 50 -2.43 15.35 3.06
N ALA A 51 -2.44 16.59 3.60
CA ALA A 51 -1.40 17.58 3.34
C ALA A 51 -0.03 17.17 3.90
N GLN A 52 0.01 16.55 5.08
CA GLN A 52 1.23 16.03 5.69
C GLN A 52 1.81 14.87 4.90
N ASN A 53 0.98 13.97 4.37
CA ASN A 53 1.42 12.89 3.49
C ASN A 53 2.14 13.44 2.25
N LYS A 54 1.52 14.42 1.58
CA LYS A 54 2.12 15.11 0.42
C LYS A 54 3.44 15.78 0.78
N LYS A 55 3.47 16.52 1.89
CA LYS A 55 4.70 17.21 2.37
C LYS A 55 5.83 16.22 2.64
N ALA A 56 5.57 15.10 3.30
CA ALA A 56 6.59 14.09 3.58
C ALA A 56 7.20 13.50 2.29
N ILE A 57 6.35 13.22 1.29
CA ILE A 57 6.81 12.76 -0.04
C ILE A 57 7.71 13.82 -0.70
N GLU A 58 7.31 15.09 -0.67
CA GLU A 58 8.09 16.19 -1.23
C GLU A 58 9.45 16.33 -0.55
N LEU A 59 9.50 16.23 0.78
CA LEU A 59 10.74 16.30 1.56
C LEU A 59 11.73 15.19 1.21
N LEU A 60 11.25 13.95 1.14
CA LEU A 60 12.08 12.80 0.74
C LEU A 60 12.64 12.99 -0.66
N ARG A 61 11.80 13.36 -1.61
CA ARG A 61 12.23 13.58 -3.01
C ARG A 61 13.22 14.75 -3.14
N LYS A 62 13.01 15.84 -2.41
CA LYS A 62 13.93 16.99 -2.37
C LYS A 62 15.32 16.59 -1.89
N ASN A 63 15.41 15.64 -0.97
CA ASN A 63 16.67 15.11 -0.47
C ASN A 63 17.24 13.95 -1.32
N GLY A 64 16.68 13.66 -2.50
CA GLY A 64 17.17 12.59 -3.39
C GLY A 64 16.91 11.18 -2.88
N ILE A 65 15.98 11.03 -1.94
CA ILE A 65 15.53 9.74 -1.41
C ILE A 65 14.34 9.27 -2.25
N VAL A 66 14.37 8.02 -2.70
CA VAL A 66 13.25 7.37 -3.39
C VAL A 66 12.15 7.12 -2.38
N VAL A 67 10.94 7.55 -2.69
CA VAL A 67 9.77 7.34 -1.83
C VAL A 67 8.76 6.44 -2.51
N GLU A 68 8.37 5.39 -1.79
CA GLU A 68 7.26 4.53 -2.11
C GLU A 68 6.08 4.89 -1.20
N ALA A 69 4.97 5.32 -1.79
CA ALA A 69 3.73 5.58 -1.06
C ALA A 69 2.91 4.29 -0.95
N GLN A 70 2.51 3.94 0.28
CA GLN A 70 1.69 2.77 0.57
C GLN A 70 0.24 3.20 0.73
N PHE A 71 -0.67 2.65 -0.09
CA PHE A 71 -2.10 2.86 -0.02
C PHE A 71 -2.80 1.57 0.38
N ILE A 72 -3.81 1.67 1.24
CA ILE A 72 -4.70 0.58 1.60
C ILE A 72 -5.99 0.74 0.77
N VAL A 73 -6.40 -0.33 0.12
CA VAL A 73 -7.62 -0.41 -0.71
C VAL A 73 -8.40 -1.69 -0.42
N GLY A 74 -9.64 -1.77 -0.87
CA GLY A 74 -10.45 -2.98 -0.70
C GLY A 74 -11.14 -3.09 0.65
N LEU A 75 -11.51 -1.95 1.24
CA LEU A 75 -12.43 -1.89 2.38
C LEU A 75 -13.85 -2.23 1.95
N GLU A 76 -14.73 -2.52 2.91
CA GLU A 76 -16.13 -2.83 2.64
C GLU A 76 -16.87 -1.73 1.86
N ASN A 77 -16.52 -0.47 2.09
CA ASN A 77 -17.10 0.70 1.41
C ASN A 77 -16.32 1.14 0.17
N GLU A 78 -15.39 0.33 -0.33
CA GLU A 78 -14.64 0.62 -1.54
C GLU A 78 -15.55 0.69 -2.77
N THR A 79 -15.33 1.70 -3.59
CA THR A 79 -16.05 1.91 -4.84
C THR A 79 -15.08 2.14 -6.00
N ALA A 80 -15.56 2.04 -7.22
CA ALA A 80 -14.77 2.40 -8.40
C ALA A 80 -14.27 3.85 -8.33
N GLN A 81 -15.07 4.75 -7.75
CA GLN A 81 -14.73 6.16 -7.57
C GLN A 81 -13.62 6.33 -6.54
N THR A 82 -13.70 5.69 -5.37
CA THR A 82 -12.66 5.83 -4.31
C THR A 82 -11.32 5.25 -4.77
N LEU A 83 -11.32 4.17 -5.55
CA LEU A 83 -10.10 3.65 -6.18
C LEU A 83 -9.49 4.62 -7.19
N GLU A 84 -10.32 5.29 -8.00
CA GLU A 84 -9.83 6.31 -8.93
C GLU A 84 -9.30 7.54 -8.19
N GLU A 85 -9.98 7.99 -7.14
CA GLU A 85 -9.52 9.10 -6.28
C GLU A 85 -8.16 8.79 -5.66
N THR A 86 -7.97 7.57 -5.15
CA THR A 86 -6.68 7.11 -4.61
C THR A 86 -5.58 7.13 -5.69
N TYR A 87 -5.89 6.71 -6.91
CA TYR A 87 -4.96 6.77 -8.03
C TYR A 87 -4.61 8.22 -8.41
N GLN A 88 -5.59 9.11 -8.51
CA GLN A 88 -5.35 10.53 -8.83
C GLN A 88 -4.50 11.20 -7.76
N MET A 89 -4.71 10.85 -6.50
CA MET A 89 -3.90 11.36 -5.40
C MET A 89 -2.45 10.85 -5.45
N ALA A 90 -2.24 9.57 -5.79
CA ALA A 90 -0.90 9.05 -6.04
C ALA A 90 -0.20 9.81 -7.19
N ARG A 91 -0.96 10.22 -8.22
CA ARG A 91 -0.42 11.08 -9.29
C ARG A 91 -0.09 12.50 -8.82
N ASP A 92 -0.95 13.10 -8.00
CA ASP A 92 -0.78 14.47 -7.49
C ASP A 92 0.40 14.57 -6.50
N TRP A 93 0.54 13.62 -5.60
CA TRP A 93 1.66 13.59 -4.64
C TRP A 93 2.99 13.23 -5.29
N LYS A 94 2.96 12.56 -6.45
CA LYS A 94 4.14 12.21 -7.26
C LYS A 94 5.20 11.37 -6.51
N PRO A 95 4.85 10.37 -5.68
CA PRO A 95 5.86 9.48 -5.15
C PRO A 95 6.63 8.82 -6.28
N ASP A 96 7.79 8.26 -6.00
CA ASP A 96 8.57 7.56 -7.01
C ASP A 96 8.00 6.18 -7.32
N LEU A 97 7.56 5.50 -6.28
CA LEU A 97 6.88 4.21 -6.33
C LEU A 97 5.55 4.32 -5.58
N ALA A 98 4.59 3.50 -5.95
CA ALA A 98 3.31 3.41 -5.25
C ALA A 98 2.90 1.94 -5.13
N ASN A 99 2.31 1.60 -4.00
CA ASN A 99 1.78 0.28 -3.72
C ASN A 99 0.33 0.40 -3.25
N TRP A 100 -0.56 -0.41 -3.83
CA TRP A 100 -1.97 -0.54 -3.42
C TRP A 100 -2.16 -1.90 -2.78
N SER A 101 -2.03 -1.95 -1.45
CA SER A 101 -2.20 -3.15 -0.66
C SER A 101 -3.67 -3.40 -0.36
N MET A 102 -4.15 -4.61 -0.61
CA MET A 102 -5.48 -5.01 -0.18
C MET A 102 -5.58 -5.01 1.33
N TYR A 103 -6.66 -4.42 1.83
CA TYR A 103 -6.95 -4.44 3.24
C TYR A 103 -7.02 -5.88 3.76
N THR A 104 -6.10 -6.19 4.68
CA THR A 104 -5.95 -7.54 5.24
C THR A 104 -6.16 -7.48 6.75
N PRO A 105 -7.36 -7.83 7.25
CA PRO A 105 -7.62 -7.88 8.68
C PRO A 105 -6.93 -9.08 9.31
N TRP A 106 -5.93 -8.83 10.14
CA TRP A 106 -5.20 -9.91 10.79
C TRP A 106 -6.04 -10.55 11.91
N PRO A 107 -6.07 -11.89 12.06
CA PRO A 107 -6.91 -12.59 13.03
C PRO A 107 -6.71 -12.19 14.49
N PHE A 108 -5.53 -11.67 14.83
CA PHE A 108 -5.18 -11.21 16.18
C PHE A 108 -5.55 -9.74 16.45
N SER A 109 -6.07 -9.01 15.44
CA SER A 109 -6.46 -7.59 15.59
C SER A 109 -7.90 -7.44 16.06
N ASP A 110 -8.18 -6.33 16.75
CA ASP A 110 -9.56 -5.97 17.15
C ASP A 110 -10.45 -5.78 15.93
N LEU A 111 -9.89 -5.22 14.88
CA LEU A 111 -10.56 -4.99 13.61
C LEU A 111 -11.06 -6.28 12.93
N PHE A 112 -10.33 -7.39 13.06
CA PHE A 112 -10.81 -8.69 12.58
C PHE A 112 -12.08 -9.13 13.33
N ARG A 113 -12.15 -8.86 14.64
CA ARG A 113 -13.32 -9.19 15.45
C ARG A 113 -14.51 -8.27 15.12
N GLU A 114 -14.26 -6.98 14.86
CA GLU A 114 -15.29 -6.00 14.48
C GLU A 114 -15.91 -6.32 13.12
N LEU A 115 -15.12 -6.83 12.18
CA LEU A 115 -15.59 -7.22 10.86
C LEU A 115 -16.51 -8.46 10.89
N GLY A 116 -16.29 -9.36 11.84
CA GLY A 116 -17.17 -10.51 12.06
C GLY A 116 -17.48 -11.29 10.78
N ASP A 117 -18.76 -11.37 10.43
CA ASP A 117 -19.24 -12.12 9.25
C ASP A 117 -18.84 -11.50 7.90
N LYS A 118 -18.29 -10.30 7.85
CA LYS A 118 -17.74 -9.70 6.61
C LYS A 118 -16.44 -10.37 6.17
N VAL A 119 -15.77 -11.10 7.08
CA VAL A 119 -14.62 -11.93 6.74
C VAL A 119 -15.14 -13.26 6.20
N GLU A 120 -14.97 -13.49 4.92
CA GLU A 120 -15.44 -14.70 4.26
C GLU A 120 -14.32 -15.70 3.93
N ILE A 121 -13.06 -15.27 3.97
CA ILE A 121 -11.90 -16.08 3.62
C ILE A 121 -11.10 -16.37 4.89
N PHE A 122 -11.03 -17.64 5.28
CA PHE A 122 -10.31 -18.12 6.46
C PHE A 122 -9.07 -18.97 6.08
N ASP A 123 -8.70 -18.97 4.82
CA ASP A 123 -7.41 -19.47 4.37
C ASP A 123 -6.34 -18.41 4.64
N PHE A 124 -5.60 -18.55 5.73
CA PHE A 124 -4.61 -17.55 6.16
C PHE A 124 -3.39 -17.46 5.23
N GLU A 125 -3.17 -18.40 4.32
CA GLU A 125 -2.15 -18.24 3.26
C GLU A 125 -2.53 -17.13 2.27
N LYS A 126 -3.83 -16.76 2.22
CA LYS A 126 -4.35 -15.64 1.42
C LYS A 126 -4.23 -14.28 2.08
N TYR A 127 -3.75 -14.19 3.33
CA TYR A 127 -3.54 -12.92 4.04
C TYR A 127 -2.20 -12.29 3.64
N ASN A 128 -2.08 -11.91 2.37
CA ASN A 128 -0.83 -11.54 1.70
C ASN A 128 -0.83 -10.11 1.13
N PHE A 129 -1.77 -9.26 1.52
CA PHE A 129 -1.98 -7.89 1.04
C PHE A 129 -2.33 -7.76 -0.45
N VAL A 130 -2.53 -8.86 -1.16
CA VAL A 130 -2.95 -8.91 -2.57
C VAL A 130 -4.33 -9.51 -2.72
N THR A 131 -4.66 -10.52 -1.90
CA THR A 131 -5.97 -11.16 -1.92
C THR A 131 -7.01 -10.24 -1.25
N PRO A 132 -8.15 -9.96 -1.91
CA PRO A 132 -9.25 -9.21 -1.30
C PRO A 132 -9.98 -10.09 -0.28
N ILE A 133 -9.54 -10.03 0.97
CA ILE A 133 -10.14 -10.80 2.08
C ILE A 133 -11.57 -10.33 2.34
N ILE A 134 -11.76 -9.01 2.34
CA ILE A 134 -13.08 -8.39 2.42
C ILE A 134 -13.65 -8.21 1.02
N LYS A 135 -14.93 -8.49 0.85
CA LYS A 135 -15.66 -8.18 -0.37
C LYS A 135 -16.27 -6.78 -0.22
N PRO A 136 -15.91 -5.81 -1.07
CA PRO A 136 -16.62 -4.53 -1.10
C PRO A 136 -18.09 -4.71 -1.42
N GLU A 137 -18.93 -3.81 -0.89
CA GLU A 137 -20.38 -3.84 -1.17
C GLU A 137 -20.70 -3.43 -2.62
N ALA A 138 -19.88 -2.54 -3.20
CA ALA A 138 -20.12 -1.96 -4.52
C ALA A 138 -19.51 -2.73 -5.70
N MET A 139 -18.68 -3.75 -5.46
CA MET A 139 -18.03 -4.51 -6.53
C MET A 139 -17.65 -5.92 -6.06
N ASP A 140 -17.44 -6.83 -7.01
CA ASP A 140 -16.89 -8.14 -6.69
C ASP A 140 -15.35 -8.11 -6.55
N ARG A 141 -14.77 -9.21 -6.02
CA ARG A 141 -13.34 -9.34 -5.78
C ARG A 141 -12.50 -9.32 -7.06
N THR A 142 -13.04 -9.86 -8.15
CA THR A 142 -12.35 -9.87 -9.45
C THR A 142 -12.28 -8.46 -10.02
N GLU A 143 -13.38 -7.72 -9.97
CA GLU A 143 -13.42 -6.32 -10.37
C GLU A 143 -12.45 -5.47 -9.54
N LEU A 144 -12.40 -5.68 -8.22
CA LEU A 144 -11.45 -4.99 -7.35
C LEU A 144 -10.00 -5.26 -7.76
N LEU A 145 -9.64 -6.54 -7.99
CA LEU A 145 -8.30 -6.92 -8.46
C LEU A 145 -7.94 -6.25 -9.80
N ASP A 146 -8.88 -6.26 -10.75
CA ASP A 146 -8.66 -5.68 -12.07
C ASP A 146 -8.46 -4.15 -11.99
N ARG A 147 -9.24 -3.47 -11.17
CA ARG A 147 -9.11 -2.03 -10.95
C ARG A 147 -7.79 -1.66 -10.28
N VAL A 148 -7.37 -2.40 -9.27
CA VAL A 148 -6.08 -2.19 -8.60
C VAL A 148 -4.93 -2.48 -9.55
N MET A 149 -4.99 -3.56 -10.34
CA MET A 149 -3.99 -3.84 -11.38
C MET A 149 -3.92 -2.71 -12.41
N ASN A 150 -5.07 -2.15 -12.81
CA ASN A 150 -5.10 -1.01 -13.72
C ASN A 150 -4.41 0.23 -13.12
N ASN A 151 -4.57 0.49 -11.81
CA ASN A 151 -3.85 1.57 -11.13
C ASN A 151 -2.32 1.34 -11.20
N TYR A 152 -1.84 0.12 -10.96
CA TYR A 152 -0.43 -0.23 -11.14
C TYR A 152 0.05 0.03 -12.59
N ARG A 153 -0.67 -0.47 -13.59
CA ARG A 153 -0.31 -0.29 -15.01
C ARG A 153 -0.23 1.20 -15.38
N ARG A 154 -1.27 1.98 -15.08
CA ARG A 154 -1.36 3.41 -15.39
C ARG A 154 -0.24 4.20 -14.71
N PHE A 155 0.02 3.92 -13.42
CA PHE A 155 1.04 4.62 -12.65
C PHE A 155 2.45 4.30 -13.18
N TYR A 156 2.81 3.02 -13.30
CA TYR A 156 4.16 2.63 -13.67
C TYR A 156 4.46 2.85 -15.15
N MET A 157 3.49 2.74 -16.05
CA MET A 157 3.70 3.14 -17.45
C MET A 157 4.00 4.63 -17.57
N HIS A 158 3.24 5.48 -16.87
CA HIS A 158 3.52 6.91 -16.83
C HIS A 158 4.91 7.20 -16.26
N LYS A 159 5.29 6.55 -15.16
CA LYS A 159 6.62 6.71 -14.56
C LYS A 159 7.74 6.24 -15.46
N ALA A 160 7.58 5.11 -16.12
CA ALA A 160 8.59 4.55 -17.03
C ALA A 160 8.86 5.47 -18.23
N LEU A 161 7.81 6.09 -18.79
CA LEU A 161 7.93 6.95 -19.96
C LEU A 161 8.36 8.38 -19.61
N PHE A 162 7.80 8.96 -18.55
CA PHE A 162 7.91 10.41 -18.31
C PHE A 162 8.67 10.82 -17.04
N SER A 163 9.06 9.87 -16.19
CA SER A 163 9.69 10.21 -14.91
C SER A 163 11.05 9.54 -14.70
N TYR A 164 11.16 8.23 -14.82
CA TYR A 164 12.38 7.50 -14.47
C TYR A 164 13.58 7.83 -15.39
N PRO A 165 13.41 8.02 -16.69
CA PRO A 165 14.54 8.43 -17.55
C PRO A 165 15.16 9.76 -17.12
N TRP A 166 14.37 10.64 -16.48
CA TRP A 166 14.74 11.98 -16.09
C TRP A 166 14.90 12.14 -14.56
N ALA A 167 14.93 11.05 -13.81
CA ALA A 167 14.90 11.04 -12.34
C ALA A 167 16.23 11.50 -11.69
N GLY A 168 16.72 12.68 -12.02
CA GLY A 168 17.87 13.29 -11.35
C GLY A 168 19.19 12.56 -11.58
N THR A 169 20.09 12.58 -10.59
CA THR A 169 21.46 12.11 -10.70
C THR A 169 21.65 10.61 -10.42
N GLY A 170 22.78 10.13 -10.90
CA GLY A 170 23.44 8.84 -10.83
C GLY A 170 22.79 7.69 -10.04
N GLU A 171 22.79 7.74 -8.71
CA GLU A 171 22.33 6.61 -7.86
C GLU A 171 20.83 6.47 -7.83
N ARG A 172 20.08 7.56 -7.66
CA ARG A 172 18.63 7.54 -7.62
C ARG A 172 18.04 7.05 -8.94
N ARG A 173 18.54 7.57 -10.07
CA ARG A 173 18.11 7.11 -11.40
C ARG A 173 18.44 5.63 -11.62
N ARG A 174 19.64 5.19 -11.25
CA ARG A 174 20.05 3.78 -11.35
C ARG A 174 19.15 2.88 -10.51
N TYR A 175 18.80 3.31 -9.31
CA TYR A 175 17.89 2.59 -8.42
C TYR A 175 16.50 2.44 -9.06
N LEU A 176 15.89 3.53 -9.54
CA LEU A 176 14.55 3.51 -10.15
C LEU A 176 14.50 2.70 -11.44
N LEU A 177 15.52 2.79 -12.30
CA LEU A 177 15.62 1.94 -13.49
C LEU A 177 15.84 0.48 -13.13
N GLY A 178 16.55 0.20 -12.04
CA GLY A 178 16.68 -1.15 -11.45
C GLY A 178 15.34 -1.70 -10.99
N CYS A 179 14.54 -0.91 -10.27
CA CYS A 179 13.19 -1.27 -9.85
C CYS A 179 12.29 -1.56 -11.06
N LEU A 180 12.32 -0.70 -12.09
CA LEU A 180 11.54 -0.91 -13.31
C LEU A 180 11.96 -2.22 -14.01
N LYS A 181 13.26 -2.47 -14.15
CA LYS A 181 13.77 -3.71 -14.74
C LYS A 181 13.34 -4.94 -13.95
N ALA A 182 13.40 -4.88 -12.61
CA ALA A 182 12.95 -5.96 -11.74
C ALA A 182 11.44 -6.20 -11.90
N PHE A 183 10.64 -5.14 -11.92
CA PHE A 183 9.21 -5.20 -12.13
C PHE A 183 8.86 -5.88 -13.47
N LEU A 184 9.47 -5.45 -14.58
CA LEU A 184 9.23 -6.03 -15.89
C LEU A 184 9.64 -7.52 -15.97
N LYS A 185 10.75 -7.90 -15.30
CA LYS A 185 11.23 -9.29 -15.28
C LYS A 185 10.47 -10.20 -14.33
N SER A 186 9.82 -9.66 -13.33
CA SER A 186 9.18 -10.44 -12.26
C SER A 186 7.92 -11.18 -12.70
N GLY A 187 7.32 -10.80 -13.83
CA GLY A 187 5.99 -11.27 -14.21
C GLY A 187 4.93 -10.79 -13.20
N PHE A 188 5.09 -9.57 -12.70
CA PHE A 188 4.30 -8.98 -11.61
C PHE A 188 2.80 -9.18 -11.80
N GLU A 189 2.27 -8.87 -12.98
CA GLU A 189 0.85 -8.97 -13.27
C GLU A 189 0.32 -10.41 -13.08
N ARG A 190 1.01 -11.39 -13.65
CA ARG A 190 0.63 -12.79 -13.48
C ARG A 190 0.67 -13.19 -12.00
N LYS A 191 1.75 -12.85 -11.30
CA LYS A 191 1.89 -13.16 -9.87
C LYS A 191 0.84 -12.47 -9.01
N PHE A 192 0.48 -11.23 -9.35
CA PHE A 192 -0.57 -10.49 -8.66
C PHE A 192 -1.91 -11.24 -8.73
N TYR A 193 -2.29 -11.69 -9.95
CA TYR A 193 -3.51 -12.47 -10.10
C TYR A 193 -3.41 -13.87 -9.48
N ASP A 194 -2.27 -14.54 -9.61
CA ASP A 194 -2.06 -15.85 -8.97
C ASP A 194 -2.20 -15.77 -7.44
N LEU A 195 -1.70 -14.70 -6.82
CA LEU A 195 -1.83 -14.46 -5.39
C LEU A 195 -3.23 -13.99 -5.00
N GLY A 196 -3.82 -13.07 -5.76
CA GLY A 196 -5.07 -12.39 -5.42
C GLY A 196 -6.33 -13.21 -5.66
N ARG A 197 -6.29 -14.15 -6.60
CA ARG A 197 -7.45 -15.00 -6.90
C ARG A 197 -7.62 -16.10 -5.85
N VAL A 198 -8.86 -16.33 -5.49
CA VAL A 198 -9.30 -17.50 -4.73
C VAL A 198 -10.13 -18.37 -5.65
N ASN A 199 -9.88 -19.66 -5.64
CA ASN A 199 -10.59 -20.60 -6.52
C ASN A 199 -12.09 -20.74 -6.17
N TYR A 200 -12.46 -20.29 -4.99
CA TYR A 200 -13.83 -20.33 -4.50
C TYR A 200 -14.20 -18.98 -3.86
N TRP A 201 -15.23 -18.32 -4.41
CA TRP A 201 -15.72 -17.01 -4.02
C TRP A 201 -16.97 -17.07 -3.14
N GLY A 202 -17.19 -18.17 -2.44
CA GLY A 202 -18.28 -18.32 -1.49
C GLY A 202 -17.80 -18.29 -0.04
N PRO A 203 -18.70 -18.23 0.94
CA PRO A 203 -18.34 -18.38 2.33
C PRO A 203 -17.61 -19.71 2.49
N GLN A 204 -16.32 -19.64 2.74
CA GLN A 204 -15.55 -20.83 3.09
C GLN A 204 -16.10 -21.30 4.42
N SER A 205 -16.44 -22.59 4.51
CA SER A 205 -16.81 -23.18 5.79
C SER A 205 -15.76 -22.78 6.79
N LYS A 206 -16.18 -22.07 7.85
CA LYS A 206 -15.32 -21.69 8.97
C LYS A 206 -14.48 -22.90 9.28
N SER A 207 -13.20 -22.89 8.90
CA SER A 207 -12.31 -23.97 9.28
C SER A 207 -12.37 -24.00 10.80
N LYS A 208 -12.48 -25.18 11.40
CA LYS A 208 -12.67 -25.39 12.84
C LYS A 208 -11.46 -24.95 13.67
N VAL A 209 -10.89 -23.83 13.38
CA VAL A 209 -9.86 -23.21 14.21
C VAL A 209 -10.62 -22.31 15.18
N ASP A 210 -11.11 -22.91 16.27
CA ASP A 210 -11.52 -22.19 17.46
C ASP A 210 -10.30 -21.45 18.02
N PHE A 211 -10.07 -20.24 17.56
CA PHE A 211 -9.15 -19.33 18.24
C PHE A 211 -9.81 -18.91 19.55
N LYS A 212 -9.60 -19.69 20.61
CA LYS A 212 -9.80 -19.22 21.97
C LYS A 212 -8.72 -18.19 22.27
N PHE A 213 -9.02 -16.93 21.99
CA PHE A 213 -8.22 -15.84 22.52
C PHE A 213 -8.46 -15.78 24.03
N GLU A 214 -7.55 -16.34 24.80
CA GLU A 214 -7.47 -16.02 26.22
C GLU A 214 -7.12 -14.54 26.33
N THR A 215 -8.12 -13.72 26.66
CA THR A 215 -7.90 -12.35 27.06
C THR A 215 -7.17 -12.36 28.41
N THR A 216 -5.85 -12.41 28.36
CA THR A 216 -5.05 -12.08 29.52
C THR A 216 -5.15 -10.56 29.72
N ARG A 217 -6.23 -10.13 30.38
CA ARG A 217 -6.21 -8.85 31.07
C ARG A 217 -5.20 -8.97 32.21
N GLN A 218 -3.98 -8.58 31.96
CA GLN A 218 -3.08 -8.23 33.04
C GLN A 218 -3.43 -6.83 33.55
N ARG A 219 -3.62 -6.78 34.85
CA ARG A 219 -3.96 -5.63 35.70
C ARG A 219 -2.92 -4.53 35.63
#